data_c30a2017fe9c4a9f692b27f44abd6d2a
#
_entry.id   c30a2017fe9c4a9f692b27f44abd6d2a
#
_cell.length_a   1.000
_cell.length_b   1.000
_cell.length_c   1.000
_cell.angle_alpha   90.00
_cell.angle_beta   90.00
_cell.angle_gamma   90.00
#
_symmetry.space_group_name_H-M   'P 1'
#
loop_
_entity.id
_entity.type
_entity.pdbx_description
1 polymer ?
#
loop_
_entity_poly.entity_id
_entity_poly.type
_entity_poly.pdbx_seq_one_letter_code
_entity_poly.pdbx_strand_id
1 'polypeptide(L)'
;QIITNKYIKELKKYIDFEPVCPEVEIGMGIPRDTIRIVELKNKQLLYQPETKKDFGKKMNAFSNTYLNSINSIDGFILKADSPSCGISTAKIYPKKKNVPASGRGSGFFAKNVLKKFPNHPAEEEKRLNNIFIREKFYTSIFTLADFRSVFDINTLYKYHAKHKYLFMTFNQIIMAKMGNIAANRNNDEIEKVIKKYYDYLIILLSKNPRIPTKINTIMHVLGYFKKQLNKNEKKHFLESLDSYKNRKIPLSALTNILYSWIIRFDNKYLMNQSFFNPFPKELIEEQKSRFE
;
A
#
# COMPACT_ATOMS: atom_id res chain seq x y z
N GLN A 1 9.51 19.21 -10.35
CA GLN A 1 8.78 18.34 -11.30
C GLN A 1 7.49 17.88 -10.65
N ILE A 2 6.37 18.20 -11.27
CA ILE A 2 5.04 17.75 -10.81
C ILE A 2 4.89 16.25 -11.15
N ILE A 3 4.30 15.48 -10.26
CA ILE A 3 3.94 14.10 -10.55
C ILE A 3 2.75 14.11 -11.50
N THR A 4 2.98 13.66 -12.75
CA THR A 4 1.95 13.49 -13.77
C THR A 4 1.75 12.01 -14.02
N ASN A 5 0.68 11.44 -13.47
CA ASN A 5 0.33 10.02 -13.64
C ASN A 5 -1.20 9.92 -13.67
N LYS A 6 -1.77 9.20 -14.66
CA LYS A 6 -3.23 9.08 -14.83
C LYS A 6 -3.92 8.50 -13.60
N TYR A 7 -3.31 7.51 -12.98
CA TYR A 7 -3.88 6.84 -11.80
C TYR A 7 -3.90 7.74 -10.56
N ILE A 8 -2.89 8.62 -10.41
CA ILE A 8 -2.88 9.63 -9.33
C ILE A 8 -3.94 10.69 -9.58
N LYS A 9 -4.15 11.09 -10.85
CA LYS A 9 -5.20 12.03 -11.21
C LYS A 9 -6.59 11.48 -10.89
N GLU A 10 -6.83 10.20 -11.15
CA GLU A 10 -8.08 9.52 -10.80
C GLU A 10 -8.23 9.36 -9.29
N LEU A 11 -7.17 8.93 -8.61
CA LEU A 11 -7.15 8.76 -7.16
C LEU A 11 -7.48 10.05 -6.40
N LYS A 12 -7.12 11.23 -6.96
CA LYS A 12 -7.41 12.55 -6.37
C LYS A 12 -8.90 12.81 -6.13
N LYS A 13 -9.80 12.08 -6.77
CA LYS A 13 -11.24 12.20 -6.55
C LYS A 13 -11.71 11.57 -5.23
N TYR A 14 -10.88 10.75 -4.61
CA TYR A 14 -11.23 9.89 -3.47
C TYR A 14 -10.37 10.10 -2.24
N ILE A 15 -9.27 10.83 -2.37
CA ILE A 15 -8.34 11.08 -1.26
C ILE A 15 -7.86 12.52 -1.27
N ASP A 16 -7.49 13.03 -0.11
CA ASP A 16 -6.83 14.31 0.05
C ASP A 16 -5.33 14.14 -0.10
N PHE A 17 -4.74 14.96 -0.97
CA PHE A 17 -3.29 15.02 -1.16
C PHE A 17 -2.69 16.19 -0.39
N GLU A 18 -1.60 15.92 0.30
CA GLU A 18 -0.72 16.93 0.88
C GLU A 18 0.57 16.99 0.03
N PRO A 19 0.62 17.85 -1.01
CA PRO A 19 1.76 17.92 -1.90
C PRO A 19 2.92 18.69 -1.25
N VAL A 20 4.10 18.08 -1.25
CA VAL A 20 5.34 18.70 -0.80
C VAL A 20 6.45 18.48 -1.81
N CYS A 21 7.24 19.52 -2.07
CA CYS A 21 8.47 19.40 -2.85
C CYS A 21 9.67 19.68 -1.94
N PRO A 22 10.35 18.64 -1.43
CA PRO A 22 11.45 18.80 -0.48
C PRO A 22 12.58 19.69 -0.99
N GLU A 23 12.80 19.71 -2.31
CA GLU A 23 13.83 20.53 -2.94
C GLU A 23 13.46 22.02 -2.95
N VAL A 24 12.17 22.35 -3.08
CA VAL A 24 11.67 23.73 -2.95
C VAL A 24 11.76 24.21 -1.51
N GLU A 25 11.35 23.37 -0.59
CA GLU A 25 11.32 23.68 0.85
C GLU A 25 12.71 23.98 1.43
N ILE A 26 13.77 23.36 0.88
CA ILE A 26 15.14 23.67 1.29
C ILE A 26 15.75 24.87 0.58
N GLY A 27 14.94 25.61 -0.20
CA GLY A 27 15.35 26.87 -0.86
C GLY A 27 16.05 26.70 -2.21
N MET A 28 15.80 25.61 -2.93
CA MET A 28 16.41 25.42 -4.28
C MET A 28 15.66 26.12 -5.40
N GLY A 29 14.43 26.59 -5.18
CA GLY A 29 13.63 27.32 -6.16
C GLY A 29 13.12 26.47 -7.34
N ILE A 30 12.47 27.19 -8.31
CA ILE A 30 11.99 26.64 -9.59
C ILE A 30 12.18 27.74 -10.64
N PRO A 31 12.87 27.48 -11.77
CA PRO A 31 13.64 26.26 -12.11
C PRO A 31 14.90 26.10 -11.26
N ARG A 32 15.47 24.92 -11.25
CA ARG A 32 16.71 24.63 -10.52
C ARG A 32 17.64 23.72 -11.29
N ASP A 33 18.92 23.85 -10.99
CA ASP A 33 19.94 22.94 -11.50
C ASP A 33 19.77 21.54 -10.94
N THR A 34 20.24 20.55 -11.67
CA THR A 34 20.13 19.15 -11.29
C THR A 34 20.94 18.86 -10.04
N ILE A 35 20.36 18.02 -9.16
CA ILE A 35 21.04 17.45 -8.01
C ILE A 35 21.22 15.95 -8.22
N ARG A 36 22.18 15.37 -7.53
CA ARG A 36 22.48 13.95 -7.61
C ARG A 36 22.97 13.40 -6.27
N ILE A 37 22.74 12.12 -6.03
CA ILE A 37 23.35 11.44 -4.90
C ILE A 37 24.77 11.04 -5.28
N VAL A 38 25.75 11.54 -4.53
CA VAL A 38 27.15 11.18 -4.72
C VAL A 38 27.63 10.40 -3.49
N GLU A 39 28.19 9.22 -3.69
CA GLU A 39 28.75 8.41 -2.62
C GLU A 39 30.26 8.48 -2.61
N LEU A 40 30.83 8.99 -1.51
CA LEU A 40 32.25 9.14 -1.28
C LEU A 40 32.62 8.50 0.06
N LYS A 41 33.53 7.54 0.06
CA LYS A 41 34.01 6.89 1.31
C LYS A 41 32.86 6.48 2.24
N ASN A 42 31.84 5.79 1.69
CA ASN A 42 30.61 5.34 2.39
C ASN A 42 29.72 6.47 2.94
N LYS A 43 29.93 7.71 2.53
CA LYS A 43 29.07 8.85 2.86
C LYS A 43 28.33 9.34 1.62
N GLN A 44 27.03 9.48 1.72
CA GLN A 44 26.18 10.01 0.67
C GLN A 44 26.01 11.53 0.82
N LEU A 45 26.14 12.26 -0.27
CA LEU A 45 25.94 13.70 -0.40
C LEU A 45 24.78 13.94 -1.36
N LEU A 46 23.96 14.95 -1.09
CA LEU A 46 22.98 15.48 -2.03
C LEU A 46 23.61 16.66 -2.78
N TYR A 47 24.35 16.34 -3.81
CA TYR A 47 25.27 17.28 -4.46
C TYR A 47 24.67 17.94 -5.68
N GLN A 48 24.82 19.27 -5.79
CA GLN A 48 24.50 20.06 -6.98
C GLN A 48 25.81 20.42 -7.71
N PRO A 49 26.05 19.90 -8.91
CA PRO A 49 27.30 20.11 -9.64
C PRO A 49 27.58 21.58 -9.97
N GLU A 50 26.57 22.32 -10.41
CA GLU A 50 26.68 23.71 -10.85
C GLU A 50 27.15 24.65 -9.72
N THR A 51 26.53 24.52 -8.55
CA THR A 51 26.88 25.34 -7.37
C THR A 51 27.97 24.73 -6.51
N LYS A 52 28.37 23.49 -6.76
CA LYS A 52 29.32 22.68 -5.96
C LYS A 52 28.90 22.51 -4.51
N LYS A 53 27.57 22.68 -4.18
CA LYS A 53 27.04 22.61 -2.83
C LYS A 53 26.49 21.22 -2.50
N ASP A 54 26.56 20.85 -1.21
CA ASP A 54 25.89 19.68 -0.64
C ASP A 54 24.66 20.14 0.14
N PHE A 55 23.49 19.65 -0.25
CA PHE A 55 22.20 19.94 0.37
C PHE A 55 21.75 18.85 1.36
N GLY A 56 22.56 17.82 1.58
CA GLY A 56 22.17 16.67 2.41
C GLY A 56 21.76 17.05 3.83
N LYS A 57 22.50 17.96 4.48
CA LYS A 57 22.15 18.43 5.83
C LYS A 57 20.83 19.19 5.85
N LYS A 58 20.61 20.13 4.91
CA LYS A 58 19.35 20.87 4.80
C LYS A 58 18.16 19.97 4.52
N MET A 59 18.33 19.00 3.60
CA MET A 59 17.28 18.03 3.27
C MET A 59 16.91 17.17 4.48
N ASN A 60 17.88 16.69 5.25
CA ASN A 60 17.61 15.90 6.44
C ASN A 60 16.93 16.74 7.53
N ALA A 61 17.34 17.98 7.75
CA ALA A 61 16.70 18.89 8.72
C ALA A 61 15.24 19.14 8.35
N PHE A 62 14.98 19.54 7.10
CA PHE A 62 13.62 19.71 6.59
C PHE A 62 12.79 18.43 6.75
N SER A 63 13.34 17.29 6.29
CA SER A 63 12.63 16.00 6.38
C SER A 63 12.22 15.69 7.81
N ASN A 64 13.10 15.87 8.77
CA ASN A 64 12.80 15.61 10.18
C ASN A 64 11.69 16.54 10.71
N THR A 65 11.76 17.84 10.42
CA THR A 65 10.73 18.81 10.85
C THR A 65 9.38 18.49 10.23
N TYR A 66 9.34 18.34 8.89
CA TYR A 66 8.12 18.07 8.16
C TYR A 66 7.47 16.74 8.56
N LEU A 67 8.26 15.64 8.60
CA LEU A 67 7.70 14.33 8.93
C LEU A 67 7.25 14.24 10.40
N ASN A 68 7.80 15.05 11.30
CA ASN A 68 7.33 15.14 12.68
C ASN A 68 6.04 15.98 12.84
N SER A 69 5.72 16.87 11.91
CA SER A 69 4.46 17.62 11.92
C SER A 69 3.26 16.82 11.39
N ILE A 70 3.50 15.66 10.73
CA ILE A 70 2.44 14.82 10.21
C ILE A 70 1.74 14.09 11.36
N ASN A 71 0.47 14.42 11.61
CA ASN A 71 -0.34 13.77 12.64
C ASN A 71 -1.00 12.48 12.17
N SER A 72 -1.43 12.43 10.90
CA SER A 72 -2.11 11.26 10.31
C SER A 72 -1.80 11.19 8.82
N ILE A 73 -1.45 9.99 8.36
CA ILE A 73 -1.14 9.73 6.95
C ILE A 73 -1.45 8.27 6.61
N ASP A 74 -2.06 8.04 5.44
CA ASP A 74 -2.38 6.68 4.99
C ASP A 74 -1.32 6.10 4.06
N GLY A 75 -0.49 6.96 3.46
CA GLY A 75 0.57 6.51 2.58
C GLY A 75 1.30 7.63 1.87
N PHE A 76 2.32 7.27 1.11
CA PHE A 76 3.18 8.20 0.39
C PHE A 76 3.26 7.81 -1.08
N ILE A 77 3.13 8.81 -1.96
CA ILE A 77 3.42 8.67 -3.39
C ILE A 77 4.61 9.57 -3.69
N LEU A 78 5.73 8.96 -4.00
CA LEU A 78 7.00 9.65 -4.16
C LEU A 78 7.46 9.66 -5.62
N LYS A 79 8.21 10.69 -5.99
CA LYS A 79 8.71 10.87 -7.36
C LYS A 79 9.84 9.89 -7.67
N ALA A 80 9.62 9.01 -8.65
CA ALA A 80 10.63 8.08 -9.13
C ALA A 80 11.86 8.81 -9.74
N ASP A 81 13.01 8.16 -9.68
CA ASP A 81 14.30 8.63 -10.20
C ASP A 81 14.80 9.94 -9.56
N SER A 82 14.08 10.52 -8.61
CA SER A 82 14.49 11.74 -7.90
C SER A 82 15.55 11.42 -6.83
N PRO A 83 16.64 12.20 -6.77
CA PRO A 83 17.65 12.04 -5.72
C PRO A 83 17.14 12.41 -4.32
N SER A 84 15.99 13.10 -4.25
CA SER A 84 15.29 13.40 -3.00
C SER A 84 14.20 12.38 -2.67
N CYS A 85 13.33 12.06 -3.65
CA CYS A 85 12.07 11.33 -3.43
C CYS A 85 12.07 9.87 -3.90
N GLY A 86 13.01 9.42 -4.73
CA GLY A 86 13.02 8.03 -5.23
C GLY A 86 13.17 7.04 -4.09
N ILE A 87 12.27 6.04 -3.99
CA ILE A 87 12.33 5.02 -2.92
C ILE A 87 13.52 4.08 -3.13
N SER A 88 13.69 3.63 -4.37
CA SER A 88 14.76 2.70 -4.76
C SER A 88 15.36 3.01 -6.14
N THR A 89 14.88 4.03 -6.81
CA THR A 89 15.21 4.34 -8.19
C THR A 89 16.21 5.48 -8.34
N ALA A 90 16.51 6.23 -7.27
CA ALA A 90 17.45 7.34 -7.31
C ALA A 90 18.86 6.87 -7.71
N LYS A 91 19.44 7.50 -8.74
CA LYS A 91 20.78 7.16 -9.22
C LYS A 91 21.86 7.61 -8.22
N ILE A 92 22.82 6.73 -7.93
CA ILE A 92 23.97 6.98 -7.07
C ILE A 92 25.23 7.07 -7.94
N TYR A 93 26.03 8.08 -7.73
CA TYR A 93 27.24 8.35 -8.50
C TYR A 93 28.47 8.20 -7.63
N PRO A 94 29.55 7.57 -8.12
CA PRO A 94 30.77 7.31 -7.32
C PRO A 94 31.67 8.55 -7.16
N LYS A 95 31.43 9.61 -7.93
CA LYS A 95 32.22 10.86 -7.95
C LYS A 95 31.34 12.07 -8.25
N LYS A 96 31.86 13.27 -7.85
CA LYS A 96 31.19 14.57 -8.15
C LYS A 96 31.26 14.98 -9.63
N LYS A 97 32.12 14.35 -10.42
CA LYS A 97 32.30 14.60 -11.86
C LYS A 97 31.25 13.90 -12.71
N ASN A 98 31.13 14.24 -13.98
CA ASN A 98 30.27 13.56 -14.94
C ASN A 98 30.79 12.14 -15.22
N VAL A 99 30.27 11.18 -14.47
CA VAL A 99 30.55 9.76 -14.62
C VAL A 99 29.22 9.02 -14.62
N PRO A 100 29.14 7.81 -15.18
CA PRO A 100 27.96 6.97 -15.09
C PRO A 100 27.60 6.69 -13.62
N ALA A 101 26.30 6.46 -13.36
CA ALA A 101 25.85 6.01 -12.04
C ALA A 101 26.41 4.63 -11.72
N SER A 102 26.85 4.43 -10.48
CA SER A 102 27.35 3.15 -9.98
C SER A 102 26.22 2.23 -9.48
N GLY A 103 25.02 2.78 -9.26
CA GLY A 103 23.90 2.01 -8.73
C GLY A 103 22.66 2.87 -8.56
N ARG A 104 21.68 2.29 -7.85
CA ARG A 104 20.43 2.95 -7.47
C ARG A 104 20.17 2.76 -5.98
N GLY A 105 19.40 3.66 -5.38
CA GLY A 105 19.04 3.61 -3.97
C GLY A 105 17.96 4.60 -3.59
N SER A 106 17.79 4.82 -2.30
CA SER A 106 16.81 5.76 -1.78
C SER A 106 17.31 7.20 -1.81
N GLY A 107 16.46 8.11 -2.26
CA GLY A 107 16.64 9.54 -2.13
C GLY A 107 16.63 9.99 -0.66
N PHE A 108 17.17 11.17 -0.41
CA PHE A 108 17.36 11.67 0.97
C PHE A 108 16.05 11.83 1.73
N PHE A 109 15.03 12.43 1.13
CA PHE A 109 13.70 12.57 1.74
C PHE A 109 13.02 11.21 1.88
N ALA A 110 13.00 10.40 0.81
CA ALA A 110 12.41 9.06 0.82
C ALA A 110 13.00 8.18 1.94
N LYS A 111 14.32 8.24 2.16
CA LYS A 111 14.99 7.51 3.24
C LYS A 111 14.47 7.91 4.62
N ASN A 112 14.23 9.20 4.84
CA ASN A 112 13.65 9.70 6.09
C ASN A 112 12.19 9.30 6.24
N VAL A 113 11.39 9.33 5.15
CA VAL A 113 10.00 8.80 5.14
C VAL A 113 9.97 7.34 5.59
N LEU A 114 10.76 6.48 4.94
CA LEU A 114 10.80 5.05 5.26
C LEU A 114 11.30 4.76 6.68
N LYS A 115 12.17 5.61 7.23
CA LYS A 115 12.65 5.51 8.61
C LYS A 115 11.58 5.95 9.62
N LYS A 116 10.86 7.04 9.36
CA LYS A 116 9.86 7.61 10.28
C LYS A 116 8.56 6.82 10.25
N PHE A 117 8.16 6.34 9.07
CA PHE A 117 6.94 5.59 8.83
C PHE A 117 7.24 4.17 8.31
N PRO A 118 7.90 3.32 9.12
CA PRO A 118 8.25 1.98 8.69
C PRO A 118 6.96 1.18 8.41
N ASN A 119 6.99 0.43 7.32
CA ASN A 119 5.88 -0.41 6.85
C ASN A 119 4.61 0.33 6.38
N HIS A 120 4.53 1.66 6.43
CA HIS A 120 3.42 2.38 5.82
C HIS A 120 3.43 2.21 4.30
N PRO A 121 2.27 2.27 3.64
CA PRO A 121 2.19 2.25 2.19
C PRO A 121 3.02 3.40 1.58
N ALA A 122 4.03 3.05 0.83
CA ALA A 122 4.86 4.03 0.11
C ALA A 122 5.21 3.47 -1.26
N GLU A 123 4.89 4.21 -2.33
CA GLU A 123 5.17 3.79 -3.71
C GLU A 123 5.68 4.94 -4.55
N GLU A 124 6.43 4.61 -5.59
CA GLU A 124 6.82 5.57 -6.61
C GLU A 124 5.73 5.66 -7.68
N GLU A 125 5.46 6.87 -8.18
CA GLU A 125 4.38 7.10 -9.14
C GLU A 125 4.48 6.24 -10.40
N LYS A 126 5.69 5.93 -10.87
CA LYS A 126 5.89 5.07 -12.04
C LYS A 126 5.51 3.61 -11.76
N ARG A 127 5.69 3.15 -10.53
CA ARG A 127 5.36 1.78 -10.14
C ARG A 127 3.86 1.55 -10.06
N LEU A 128 3.06 2.59 -9.83
CA LEU A 128 1.59 2.52 -9.86
C LEU A 128 1.04 2.19 -11.28
N ASN A 129 1.86 2.22 -12.32
CA ASN A 129 1.49 1.70 -13.64
C ASN A 129 1.31 0.17 -13.63
N ASN A 130 1.95 -0.54 -12.70
CA ASN A 130 1.73 -1.96 -12.50
C ASN A 130 0.43 -2.18 -11.69
N ILE A 131 -0.53 -2.90 -12.26
CA ILE A 131 -1.84 -3.12 -11.66
C ILE A 131 -1.75 -3.78 -10.28
N PHE A 132 -0.89 -4.76 -10.08
CA PHE A 132 -0.76 -5.49 -8.81
C PHE A 132 -0.20 -4.60 -7.69
N ILE A 133 0.78 -3.74 -8.04
CA ILE A 133 1.35 -2.77 -7.11
C ILE A 133 0.30 -1.72 -6.76
N ARG A 134 -0.41 -1.22 -7.76
CA ARG A 134 -1.45 -0.20 -7.61
C ARG A 134 -2.61 -0.71 -6.75
N GLU A 135 -3.16 -1.89 -7.06
CA GLU A 135 -4.24 -2.48 -6.26
C GLU A 135 -3.84 -2.71 -4.80
N LYS A 136 -2.61 -3.22 -4.57
CA LYS A 136 -2.09 -3.38 -3.21
C LYS A 136 -1.98 -2.03 -2.50
N PHE A 137 -1.44 -1.01 -3.16
CA PHE A 137 -1.29 0.32 -2.59
C PHE A 137 -2.66 0.93 -2.25
N TYR A 138 -3.61 0.88 -3.19
CA TYR A 138 -4.98 1.36 -2.95
C TYR A 138 -5.64 0.60 -1.81
N THR A 139 -5.63 -0.72 -1.84
CA THR A 139 -6.14 -1.54 -0.74
C THR A 139 -5.58 -1.09 0.61
N SER A 140 -4.28 -0.84 0.67
CA SER A 140 -3.63 -0.47 1.92
C SER A 140 -4.05 0.92 2.43
N ILE A 141 -4.04 1.94 1.56
CA ILE A 141 -4.41 3.30 1.98
C ILE A 141 -5.88 3.42 2.36
N PHE A 142 -6.80 2.79 1.60
CA PHE A 142 -8.23 2.81 1.93
C PHE A 142 -8.54 2.02 3.20
N THR A 143 -7.82 0.92 3.45
CA THR A 143 -7.94 0.16 4.69
C THR A 143 -7.47 0.97 5.90
N LEU A 144 -6.38 1.75 5.77
CA LEU A 144 -5.92 2.66 6.82
C LEU A 144 -6.87 3.83 7.03
N ALA A 145 -7.40 4.42 5.96
CA ALA A 145 -8.39 5.48 6.05
C ALA A 145 -9.65 5.03 6.79
N ASP A 146 -10.15 3.82 6.50
CA ASP A 146 -11.32 3.23 7.18
C ASP A 146 -11.06 3.03 8.69
N PHE A 147 -9.80 2.78 9.10
CA PHE A 147 -9.43 2.63 10.51
C PHE A 147 -9.64 3.89 11.34
N ARG A 148 -9.73 5.07 10.74
CA ARG A 148 -10.04 6.33 11.45
C ARG A 148 -11.44 6.33 12.08
N SER A 149 -12.33 5.45 11.63
CA SER A 149 -13.66 5.27 12.23
C SER A 149 -13.63 4.48 13.56
N VAL A 150 -12.45 3.97 13.95
CA VAL A 150 -12.27 3.18 15.16
C VAL A 150 -11.93 4.09 16.34
N PHE A 151 -12.82 4.15 17.32
CA PHE A 151 -12.66 4.98 18.52
C PHE A 151 -12.99 4.22 19.83
N ASP A 152 -13.61 3.05 19.74
CA ASP A 152 -13.94 2.18 20.87
C ASP A 152 -13.79 0.68 20.51
N ILE A 153 -14.03 -0.19 21.48
CA ILE A 153 -13.89 -1.64 21.30
C ILE A 153 -14.90 -2.20 20.31
N ASN A 154 -16.12 -1.65 20.26
CA ASN A 154 -17.19 -2.13 19.37
C ASN A 154 -16.86 -1.78 17.91
N THR A 155 -16.41 -0.55 17.67
CA THR A 155 -15.98 -0.10 16.34
C THR A 155 -14.74 -0.86 15.89
N LEU A 156 -13.79 -1.15 16.79
CA LEU A 156 -12.62 -1.98 16.49
C LEU A 156 -13.03 -3.41 16.11
N TYR A 157 -13.97 -4.00 16.85
CA TYR A 157 -14.49 -5.33 16.54
C TYR A 157 -15.20 -5.37 15.17
N LYS A 158 -16.07 -4.39 14.89
CA LYS A 158 -16.74 -4.23 13.59
C LYS A 158 -15.74 -4.06 12.45
N TYR A 159 -14.73 -3.21 12.65
CA TYR A 159 -13.65 -3.01 11.70
C TYR A 159 -12.92 -4.32 11.41
N HIS A 160 -12.49 -5.05 12.45
CA HIS A 160 -11.83 -6.34 12.26
C HIS A 160 -12.72 -7.35 11.53
N ALA A 161 -14.00 -7.43 11.90
CA ALA A 161 -14.97 -8.33 11.27
C ALA A 161 -15.17 -8.00 9.77
N LYS A 162 -15.27 -6.70 9.39
CA LYS A 162 -15.39 -6.22 8.02
C LYS A 162 -14.19 -6.56 7.17
N HIS A 163 -12.97 -6.48 7.73
CA HIS A 163 -11.72 -6.68 7.00
C HIS A 163 -11.12 -8.08 7.14
N LYS A 164 -11.77 -9.00 7.87
CA LYS A 164 -11.22 -10.31 8.21
C LYS A 164 -10.69 -11.09 7.02
N TYR A 165 -11.47 -11.23 5.96
CA TYR A 165 -11.06 -11.99 4.78
C TYR A 165 -10.02 -11.25 3.94
N LEU A 166 -10.06 -9.93 3.90
CA LEU A 166 -9.00 -9.13 3.31
C LEU A 166 -7.68 -9.38 4.06
N PHE A 167 -7.67 -9.25 5.37
CA PHE A 167 -6.49 -9.46 6.21
C PHE A 167 -5.91 -10.88 6.08
N MET A 168 -6.78 -11.88 5.95
CA MET A 168 -6.38 -13.27 5.74
C MET A 168 -5.56 -13.44 4.45
N THR A 169 -5.85 -12.66 3.39
CA THR A 169 -5.06 -12.70 2.15
C THR A 169 -3.63 -12.21 2.34
N PHE A 170 -3.41 -11.26 3.25
CA PHE A 170 -2.07 -10.75 3.55
C PHE A 170 -1.30 -11.70 4.47
N ASN A 171 -1.85 -12.01 5.66
CA ASN A 171 -1.21 -12.91 6.61
C ASN A 171 -2.21 -13.39 7.68
N GLN A 172 -2.55 -14.67 7.66
CA GLN A 172 -3.51 -15.27 8.60
C GLN A 172 -3.05 -15.23 10.06
N ILE A 173 -1.74 -15.37 10.32
CA ILE A 173 -1.19 -15.37 11.70
C ILE A 173 -1.32 -13.96 12.29
N ILE A 174 -0.95 -12.93 11.53
CA ILE A 174 -1.08 -11.54 11.98
C ILE A 174 -2.57 -11.18 12.15
N MET A 175 -3.43 -11.56 11.21
CA MET A 175 -4.88 -11.37 11.30
C MET A 175 -5.46 -12.00 12.58
N ALA A 176 -5.06 -13.21 12.92
CA ALA A 176 -5.52 -13.88 14.16
C ALA A 176 -5.03 -13.15 15.42
N LYS A 177 -3.78 -12.67 15.44
CA LYS A 177 -3.26 -11.80 16.52
C LYS A 177 -4.08 -10.52 16.67
N MET A 178 -4.40 -9.85 15.55
CA MET A 178 -5.25 -8.66 15.55
C MET A 178 -6.66 -8.96 16.08
N GLY A 179 -7.24 -10.11 15.75
CA GLY A 179 -8.52 -10.55 16.28
C GLY A 179 -8.49 -10.75 17.80
N ASN A 180 -7.41 -11.32 18.34
CA ASN A 180 -7.23 -11.47 19.78
C ASN A 180 -7.07 -10.09 20.48
N ILE A 181 -6.38 -9.12 19.85
CA ILE A 181 -6.28 -7.76 20.36
C ILE A 181 -7.66 -7.10 20.39
N ALA A 182 -8.43 -7.20 19.29
CA ALA A 182 -9.77 -6.64 19.20
C ALA A 182 -10.76 -7.26 20.20
N ALA A 183 -10.57 -8.52 20.60
CA ALA A 183 -11.39 -9.17 21.62
C ALA A 183 -11.17 -8.59 23.03
N ASN A 184 -10.06 -7.90 23.27
CA ASN A 184 -9.69 -7.23 24.54
C ASN A 184 -10.07 -8.00 25.81
N ARG A 185 -9.73 -9.29 25.86
CA ARG A 185 -10.13 -10.18 26.97
C ARG A 185 -9.58 -9.77 28.33
N ASN A 186 -8.49 -8.98 28.35
CA ASN A 186 -7.85 -8.49 29.57
C ASN A 186 -8.44 -7.16 30.06
N ASN A 187 -9.43 -6.60 29.37
CA ASN A 187 -9.98 -5.27 29.64
C ASN A 187 -8.90 -4.16 29.72
N ASP A 188 -7.91 -4.23 28.81
CA ASP A 188 -6.89 -3.20 28.67
C ASP A 188 -7.52 -1.86 28.26
N GLU A 189 -6.86 -0.76 28.58
CA GLU A 189 -7.28 0.59 28.17
C GLU A 189 -7.42 0.69 26.65
N ILE A 190 -8.55 1.25 26.20
CA ILE A 190 -8.93 1.25 24.76
C ILE A 190 -7.90 1.92 23.89
N GLU A 191 -7.27 2.99 24.31
CA GLU A 191 -6.22 3.69 23.54
C GLU A 191 -5.02 2.79 23.29
N LYS A 192 -4.59 2.03 24.30
CA LYS A 192 -3.51 1.04 24.17
C LYS A 192 -3.87 -0.10 23.21
N VAL A 193 -5.12 -0.56 23.28
CA VAL A 193 -5.64 -1.61 22.39
C VAL A 193 -5.66 -1.14 20.95
N ILE A 194 -6.24 0.05 20.69
CA ILE A 194 -6.31 0.65 19.35
C ILE A 194 -4.90 0.86 18.79
N LYS A 195 -3.99 1.42 19.58
CA LYS A 195 -2.60 1.63 19.15
C LYS A 195 -1.92 0.31 18.80
N LYS A 196 -2.02 -0.69 19.68
CA LYS A 196 -1.43 -2.02 19.44
C LYS A 196 -2.03 -2.68 18.20
N TYR A 197 -3.34 -2.55 17.99
CA TYR A 197 -4.00 -3.07 16.80
C TYR A 197 -3.50 -2.36 15.53
N TYR A 198 -3.37 -1.02 15.56
CA TYR A 198 -2.84 -0.23 14.47
C TYR A 198 -1.41 -0.63 14.09
N ASP A 199 -0.53 -0.85 15.05
CA ASP A 199 0.84 -1.30 14.81
C ASP A 199 0.86 -2.64 14.05
N TYR A 200 0.00 -3.60 14.43
CA TYR A 200 -0.15 -4.86 13.70
C TYR A 200 -0.80 -4.69 12.32
N LEU A 201 -1.73 -3.74 12.18
CA LEU A 201 -2.36 -3.42 10.90
C LEU A 201 -1.33 -2.92 9.88
N ILE A 202 -0.46 -2.00 10.27
CA ILE A 202 0.64 -1.52 9.42
C ILE A 202 1.57 -2.67 9.03
N ILE A 203 1.96 -3.51 9.98
CA ILE A 203 2.79 -4.70 9.69
C ILE A 203 2.07 -5.66 8.74
N LEU A 204 0.79 -5.91 8.92
CA LEU A 204 -0.01 -6.75 8.02
C LEU A 204 -0.01 -6.20 6.60
N LEU A 205 -0.35 -4.93 6.42
CA LEU A 205 -0.47 -4.28 5.11
C LEU A 205 0.89 -4.14 4.39
N SER A 206 2.01 -4.18 5.11
CA SER A 206 3.34 -4.24 4.50
C SER A 206 3.62 -5.57 3.79
N LYS A 207 2.90 -6.65 4.12
CA LYS A 207 3.09 -7.96 3.49
C LYS A 207 2.50 -7.98 2.08
N ASN A 208 3.01 -8.89 1.25
CA ASN A 208 2.46 -9.11 -0.08
C ASN A 208 1.50 -10.31 -0.06
N PRO A 209 0.22 -10.13 -0.44
CA PRO A 209 -0.70 -11.26 -0.61
C PRO A 209 -0.15 -12.25 -1.63
N ARG A 210 -0.06 -13.53 -1.25
CA ARG A 210 0.45 -14.61 -2.11
C ARG A 210 -0.69 -15.50 -2.59
N ILE A 211 -0.49 -16.22 -3.69
CA ILE A 211 -1.50 -17.14 -4.24
C ILE A 211 -2.00 -18.13 -3.17
N PRO A 212 -1.15 -18.80 -2.38
CA PRO A 212 -1.64 -19.72 -1.34
C PRO A 212 -2.53 -19.06 -0.29
N THR A 213 -2.19 -17.84 0.16
CA THR A 213 -3.02 -17.13 1.16
C THR A 213 -4.37 -16.69 0.58
N LYS A 214 -4.41 -16.28 -0.68
CA LYS A 214 -5.64 -15.96 -1.40
C LYS A 214 -6.52 -17.19 -1.57
N ILE A 215 -5.94 -18.33 -1.98
CA ILE A 215 -6.64 -19.61 -2.10
C ILE A 215 -7.24 -20.02 -0.75
N ASN A 216 -6.47 -19.95 0.34
CA ASN A 216 -6.96 -20.24 1.67
C ASN A 216 -8.18 -19.36 2.03
N THR A 217 -8.10 -18.05 1.77
CA THR A 217 -9.22 -17.13 2.00
C THR A 217 -10.46 -17.53 1.19
N ILE A 218 -10.29 -17.82 -0.10
CA ILE A 218 -11.36 -18.25 -1.00
C ILE A 218 -12.03 -19.53 -0.48
N MET A 219 -11.24 -20.51 -0.02
CA MET A 219 -11.77 -21.76 0.53
C MET A 219 -12.55 -21.55 1.82
N HIS A 220 -12.14 -20.60 2.68
CA HIS A 220 -12.92 -20.21 3.84
C HIS A 220 -14.25 -19.57 3.44
N VAL A 221 -14.27 -18.69 2.44
CA VAL A 221 -15.52 -18.09 1.94
C VAL A 221 -16.43 -19.14 1.28
N LEU A 222 -15.86 -20.03 0.46
CA LEU A 222 -16.61 -21.16 -0.13
C LEU A 222 -17.31 -22.01 0.95
N GLY A 223 -16.69 -22.15 2.12
CA GLY A 223 -17.22 -22.90 3.24
C GLY A 223 -18.63 -22.50 3.68
N TYR A 224 -18.99 -21.21 3.51
CA TYR A 224 -20.33 -20.70 3.85
C TYR A 224 -21.44 -21.31 2.97
N PHE A 225 -21.08 -21.72 1.76
CA PHE A 225 -22.04 -22.20 0.75
C PHE A 225 -22.07 -23.72 0.61
N LYS A 226 -21.30 -24.47 1.44
CA LYS A 226 -21.16 -25.94 1.32
C LYS A 226 -22.49 -26.69 1.23
N LYS A 227 -23.52 -26.24 1.98
CA LYS A 227 -24.84 -26.91 2.06
C LYS A 227 -25.77 -26.46 0.93
N GLN A 228 -25.50 -25.33 0.31
CA GLN A 228 -26.41 -24.67 -0.65
C GLN A 228 -26.05 -24.95 -2.11
N LEU A 229 -24.77 -25.26 -2.36
CA LEU A 229 -24.25 -25.52 -3.71
C LEU A 229 -24.47 -27.00 -4.11
N ASN A 230 -24.87 -27.22 -5.36
CA ASN A 230 -24.91 -28.53 -5.96
C ASN A 230 -23.51 -29.05 -6.35
N LYS A 231 -23.46 -30.32 -6.81
CA LYS A 231 -22.17 -30.98 -7.18
C LYS A 231 -21.48 -30.27 -8.37
N ASN A 232 -22.25 -29.82 -9.35
CA ASN A 232 -21.69 -29.20 -10.57
C ASN A 232 -21.12 -27.80 -10.26
N GLU A 233 -21.80 -26.99 -9.44
CA GLU A 233 -21.32 -25.69 -8.99
C GLU A 233 -20.00 -25.82 -8.22
N LYS A 234 -19.92 -26.78 -7.28
CA LYS A 234 -18.68 -27.06 -6.54
C LYS A 234 -17.55 -27.51 -7.43
N LYS A 235 -17.84 -28.44 -8.36
CA LYS A 235 -16.82 -28.95 -9.30
C LYS A 235 -16.27 -27.83 -10.15
N HIS A 236 -17.14 -27.03 -10.79
CA HIS A 236 -16.73 -25.89 -11.62
C HIS A 236 -15.89 -24.87 -10.85
N PHE A 237 -16.28 -24.57 -9.61
CA PHE A 237 -15.52 -23.63 -8.79
C PHE A 237 -14.11 -24.16 -8.44
N LEU A 238 -14.01 -25.44 -8.10
CA LEU A 238 -12.71 -26.05 -7.78
C LEU A 238 -11.80 -26.14 -9.01
N GLU A 239 -12.34 -26.40 -10.20
CA GLU A 239 -11.61 -26.34 -11.47
C GLU A 239 -11.14 -24.91 -11.77
N SER A 240 -11.97 -23.91 -11.52
CA SER A 240 -11.61 -22.50 -11.62
C SER A 240 -10.52 -22.13 -10.59
N LEU A 241 -10.61 -22.65 -9.36
CA LEU A 241 -9.59 -22.44 -8.32
C LEU A 241 -8.24 -23.02 -8.73
N ASP A 242 -8.22 -24.20 -9.34
CA ASP A 242 -7.00 -24.80 -9.88
C ASP A 242 -6.44 -23.99 -11.05
N SER A 243 -7.30 -23.48 -11.93
CA SER A 243 -6.90 -22.56 -13.00
C SER A 243 -6.28 -21.27 -12.45
N TYR A 244 -6.81 -20.71 -11.36
CA TYR A 244 -6.20 -19.56 -10.67
C TYR A 244 -4.84 -19.92 -10.04
N LYS A 245 -4.74 -21.06 -9.36
CA LYS A 245 -3.49 -21.58 -8.80
C LYS A 245 -2.39 -21.67 -9.86
N ASN A 246 -2.75 -22.12 -11.07
CA ASN A 246 -1.88 -22.24 -12.23
C ASN A 246 -1.75 -20.94 -13.04
N ARG A 247 -2.26 -19.79 -12.54
CA ARG A 247 -2.18 -18.46 -13.16
C ARG A 247 -2.84 -18.36 -14.54
N LYS A 248 -3.81 -19.21 -14.84
CA LYS A 248 -4.57 -19.20 -16.10
C LYS A 248 -5.71 -18.20 -16.09
N ILE A 249 -6.25 -17.88 -14.90
CA ILE A 249 -7.30 -16.89 -14.72
C ILE A 249 -6.94 -15.92 -13.58
N PRO A 250 -7.48 -14.68 -13.58
CA PRO A 250 -7.29 -13.71 -12.52
C PRO A 250 -8.11 -14.04 -11.26
N LEU A 251 -7.75 -13.44 -10.12
CA LEU A 251 -8.50 -13.56 -8.87
C LEU A 251 -9.95 -13.10 -9.01
N SER A 252 -10.20 -12.06 -9.79
CA SER A 252 -11.53 -11.48 -10.03
C SER A 252 -12.53 -12.50 -10.58
N ALA A 253 -12.09 -13.47 -11.38
CA ALA A 253 -12.96 -14.55 -11.86
C ALA A 253 -13.57 -15.35 -10.69
N LEU A 254 -12.75 -15.72 -9.70
CA LEU A 254 -13.20 -16.45 -8.52
C LEU A 254 -14.03 -15.60 -7.57
N THR A 255 -13.61 -14.36 -7.34
CA THR A 255 -14.35 -13.45 -6.46
C THR A 255 -15.71 -13.09 -7.03
N ASN A 256 -15.86 -12.99 -8.35
CA ASN A 256 -17.17 -12.76 -9.01
C ASN A 256 -18.12 -13.95 -8.85
N ILE A 257 -17.62 -15.20 -8.98
CA ILE A 257 -18.45 -16.39 -8.72
C ILE A 257 -18.91 -16.41 -7.25
N LEU A 258 -17.99 -16.18 -6.30
CA LEU A 258 -18.36 -16.10 -4.88
C LEU A 258 -19.34 -14.98 -4.61
N TYR A 259 -19.17 -13.81 -5.22
CA TYR A 259 -20.05 -12.67 -5.01
C TYR A 259 -21.46 -12.92 -5.58
N SER A 260 -21.58 -13.63 -6.72
CA SER A 260 -22.89 -14.05 -7.24
C SER A 260 -23.62 -14.99 -6.26
N TRP A 261 -22.92 -15.89 -5.59
CA TRP A 261 -23.51 -16.73 -4.54
C TRP A 261 -23.86 -15.94 -3.26
N ILE A 262 -23.05 -14.94 -2.89
CA ILE A 262 -23.36 -14.03 -1.78
C ILE A 262 -24.70 -13.34 -2.02
N ILE A 263 -24.93 -12.84 -3.23
CA ILE A 263 -26.20 -12.22 -3.63
C ILE A 263 -27.32 -13.26 -3.65
N ARG A 264 -27.11 -14.38 -4.33
CA ARG A 264 -28.12 -15.46 -4.47
C ARG A 264 -28.64 -15.97 -3.12
N PHE A 265 -27.76 -16.12 -2.14
CA PHE A 265 -28.09 -16.67 -0.83
C PHE A 265 -28.26 -15.60 0.26
N ASP A 266 -28.28 -14.33 -0.12
CA ASP A 266 -28.43 -13.16 0.76
C ASP A 266 -27.51 -13.17 2.01
N ASN A 267 -26.25 -13.54 1.83
CA ASN A 267 -25.31 -13.60 2.95
C ASN A 267 -24.80 -12.20 3.34
N LYS A 268 -25.54 -11.53 4.25
CA LYS A 268 -25.24 -10.16 4.71
C LYS A 268 -23.84 -10.01 5.29
N TYR A 269 -23.31 -11.02 5.99
CA TYR A 269 -21.97 -10.97 6.55
C TYR A 269 -20.87 -10.90 5.46
N LEU A 270 -20.97 -11.77 4.45
CA LEU A 270 -20.00 -11.78 3.35
C LEU A 270 -20.18 -10.59 2.42
N MET A 271 -21.40 -10.07 2.27
CA MET A 271 -21.69 -8.87 1.46
C MET A 271 -20.92 -7.64 1.99
N ASN A 272 -20.74 -7.55 3.30
CA ASN A 272 -20.03 -6.46 3.96
C ASN A 272 -18.49 -6.65 4.05
N GLN A 273 -17.95 -7.73 3.49
CA GLN A 273 -16.51 -7.98 3.54
C GLN A 273 -15.74 -7.12 2.54
N SER A 274 -14.78 -6.35 3.03
CA SER A 274 -13.89 -5.52 2.20
C SER A 274 -13.02 -6.32 1.22
N PHE A 275 -12.90 -7.63 1.42
CA PHE A 275 -12.23 -8.53 0.49
C PHE A 275 -12.78 -8.44 -0.94
N PHE A 276 -14.08 -8.19 -1.10
CA PHE A 276 -14.73 -8.08 -2.41
C PHE A 276 -14.66 -6.67 -2.99
N ASN A 277 -14.56 -5.66 -2.14
CA ASN A 277 -14.48 -4.25 -2.53
C ASN A 277 -13.51 -3.51 -1.59
N PRO A 278 -12.19 -3.69 -1.76
CA PRO A 278 -11.19 -3.14 -0.83
C PRO A 278 -10.95 -1.63 -1.01
N PHE A 279 -11.39 -1.06 -2.13
CA PHE A 279 -11.33 0.36 -2.48
C PHE A 279 -12.45 0.68 -3.49
N PRO A 280 -12.74 1.96 -3.82
CA PRO A 280 -13.79 2.35 -4.78
C PRO A 280 -13.68 1.63 -6.11
N LYS A 281 -14.80 1.10 -6.61
CA LYS A 281 -14.84 0.28 -7.83
C LYS A 281 -14.37 1.04 -9.07
N GLU A 282 -14.59 2.34 -9.10
CA GLU A 282 -14.20 3.25 -10.18
C GLU A 282 -12.68 3.37 -10.35
N LEU A 283 -11.92 2.99 -9.31
CA LEU A 283 -10.46 2.91 -9.36
C LEU A 283 -9.95 1.56 -9.90
N ILE A 284 -10.84 0.60 -10.10
CA ILE A 284 -10.53 -0.65 -10.79
C ILE A 284 -10.41 -0.30 -12.27
N GLU A 285 -9.19 -0.36 -12.80
CA GLU A 285 -9.00 -0.20 -14.23
C GLU A 285 -9.72 -1.34 -14.95
N GLU A 286 -10.66 -1.00 -15.83
CA GLU A 286 -11.05 -1.90 -16.89
C GLU A 286 -9.76 -2.27 -17.61
N GLN A 287 -9.41 -3.54 -17.61
CA GLN A 287 -8.38 -4.03 -18.52
C GLN A 287 -8.96 -3.74 -19.91
N LYS A 288 -8.65 -2.57 -20.45
CA LYS A 288 -8.84 -2.32 -21.88
C LYS A 288 -8.18 -3.49 -22.56
N SER A 289 -9.03 -4.30 -23.11
CA SER A 289 -8.78 -5.62 -23.60
C SER A 289 -7.47 -5.67 -24.40
N ARG A 290 -6.60 -6.59 -24.07
CA ARG A 290 -5.72 -7.20 -25.06
C ARG A 290 -6.54 -8.01 -26.10
N PHE A 291 -7.84 -7.73 -26.22
CA PHE A 291 -8.84 -8.43 -27.02
C PHE A 291 -9.49 -7.53 -28.08
N GLU A 292 -8.99 -6.31 -28.30
CA GLU A 292 -9.21 -5.54 -29.52
C GLU A 292 -7.97 -5.57 -30.42
#